data_25c1d9be781cb1ee7baf7f3cb1295ae1
#
_entry.id   25c1d9be781cb1ee7baf7f3cb1295ae1
#
_cell.length_a   1.000
_cell.length_b   1.000
_cell.length_c   1.000
_cell.angle_alpha   90.00
_cell.angle_beta   90.00
_cell.angle_gamma   90.00
#
_symmetry.space_group_name_H-M   'P 1'
#
loop_
_entity.id
_entity.type
_entity.pdbx_description
1 polymer ?
#
loop_
_entity_poly.entity_id
_entity_poly.type
_entity_poly.pdbx_seq_one_letter_code
_entity_poly.pdbx_strand_id
1 'polypeptide(L)'
;MKHRFIIPVATALLVGCGGSEAPAPQAESQSTPKASAEAPATSIGGSLKTLKLDDIFPRDRVLEVNITLADKDWDTLRYESRNFFEALQPKRQFGEVESPYTYVGASVTIDGVAFPNVGLRKKGFIGSQSSSRPSIKIKLNHIDKESAIEGLTLLTFNNNKQDNTQMSQFMGYELFNAAGSPAPRCALAKVTVNGENLGVYAHVESVKKPLVKRGFGNSRGTLYEGTVVDFHEDWEGSFERKFGKDEPGRKHIVKVINALKGKGGDVFFGGKTAGRALVPTSGEHDGEWFKPGFDDSAWTAGKNGAGYEREEGYEPLISDSFDVDEQMYGKATSLYLRFPFELDSLDGIASARNLKLRMKCDDGFVAYLNGHEVA
;
A
#
# COMPACT_ATOMS: atom_id res chain seq x y z
N MET A 1 26.19 -35.43 -15.05
CA MET A 1 25.15 -35.91 -14.10
C MET A 1 24.04 -34.87 -14.14
N LYS A 2 22.81 -35.27 -14.43
CA LYS A 2 21.69 -34.35 -14.38
C LYS A 2 21.30 -34.11 -12.92
N HIS A 3 21.15 -32.85 -12.52
CA HIS A 3 20.74 -32.48 -11.19
C HIS A 3 19.22 -32.26 -11.18
N ARG A 4 18.51 -33.06 -10.39
CA ARG A 4 17.06 -32.96 -10.27
C ARG A 4 16.66 -32.12 -9.09
N PHE A 5 15.77 -31.15 -9.32
CA PHE A 5 15.23 -30.26 -8.32
C PHE A 5 13.71 -30.41 -8.25
N ILE A 6 13.14 -30.17 -7.08
CA ILE A 6 11.71 -30.21 -6.85
C ILE A 6 11.34 -28.94 -6.11
N ILE A 7 10.35 -28.21 -6.63
CA ILE A 7 9.73 -27.06 -5.95
C ILE A 7 8.35 -27.49 -5.51
N PRO A 8 8.13 -27.83 -4.24
CA PRO A 8 6.81 -27.92 -3.66
C PRO A 8 6.33 -26.54 -3.19
N VAL A 9 5.08 -26.24 -3.47
CA VAL A 9 4.41 -24.99 -3.08
C VAL A 9 3.09 -25.35 -2.40
N ALA A 10 2.83 -24.75 -1.25
CA ALA A 10 1.52 -24.78 -0.61
C ALA A 10 0.87 -23.40 -0.71
N THR A 11 -0.35 -23.35 -1.19
CA THR A 11 -1.19 -22.15 -1.18
C THR A 11 -2.23 -22.32 -0.09
N ALA A 12 -2.30 -21.41 0.86
CA ALA A 12 -3.37 -21.33 1.84
C ALA A 12 -4.36 -20.26 1.39
N LEU A 13 -5.56 -20.69 1.02
CA LEU A 13 -6.69 -19.78 0.74
C LEU A 13 -7.36 -19.42 2.06
N LEU A 14 -7.28 -18.18 2.48
CA LEU A 14 -8.11 -17.64 3.57
C LEU A 14 -9.46 -17.24 2.98
N VAL A 15 -10.47 -18.04 3.18
CA VAL A 15 -11.84 -17.68 2.82
C VAL A 15 -12.30 -16.56 3.75
N GLY A 16 -12.43 -15.35 3.22
CA GLY A 16 -13.06 -14.24 3.91
C GLY A 16 -14.55 -14.54 4.13
N CYS A 17 -14.94 -14.79 5.38
CA CYS A 17 -16.35 -14.88 5.75
C CYS A 17 -17.02 -13.53 5.53
N GLY A 18 -17.90 -13.45 4.53
CA GLY A 18 -18.85 -12.36 4.35
C GLY A 18 -19.82 -12.32 5.53
N GLY A 19 -19.61 -11.37 6.44
CA GLY A 19 -20.54 -11.09 7.52
C GLY A 19 -21.76 -10.35 7.01
N SER A 20 -22.93 -10.93 7.24
CA SER A 20 -24.23 -10.31 7.01
C SER A 20 -24.37 -9.02 7.83
N GLU A 21 -24.75 -7.93 7.18
CA GLU A 21 -25.10 -6.67 7.82
C GLU A 21 -26.32 -6.83 8.74
N ALA A 22 -26.14 -6.46 10.01
CA ALA A 22 -27.23 -6.18 10.91
C ALA A 22 -27.58 -4.66 10.82
N PRO A 23 -28.86 -4.27 10.84
CA PRO A 23 -29.23 -2.87 10.70
C PRO A 23 -28.87 -2.06 11.94
N ALA A 24 -28.29 -0.88 11.71
CA ALA A 24 -27.93 0.08 12.73
C ALA A 24 -29.18 0.71 13.40
N PRO A 25 -29.14 1.00 14.70
CA PRO A 25 -30.23 1.71 15.38
C PRO A 25 -30.25 3.20 15.00
N GLN A 26 -31.43 3.70 14.73
CA GLN A 26 -31.69 5.12 14.48
C GLN A 26 -31.48 5.91 15.78
N ALA A 27 -30.63 6.93 15.75
CA ALA A 27 -30.47 7.88 16.82
C ALA A 27 -31.42 9.09 16.60
N GLU A 28 -32.23 9.37 17.59
CA GLU A 28 -33.12 10.52 17.63
C GLU A 28 -32.35 11.85 17.69
N SER A 29 -32.88 12.82 16.95
CA SER A 29 -32.37 14.20 16.90
C SER A 29 -32.80 14.96 18.18
N GLN A 30 -31.83 15.38 18.97
CA GLN A 30 -32.04 16.44 19.95
C GLN A 30 -31.37 17.75 19.49
N SER A 31 -32.21 18.74 19.32
CA SER A 31 -31.83 20.13 19.00
C SER A 31 -31.26 20.80 20.24
N THR A 32 -30.08 21.44 20.12
CA THR A 32 -29.54 22.35 21.12
C THR A 32 -29.16 23.71 20.51
N PRO A 33 -29.21 24.78 21.28
CA PRO A 33 -29.35 26.13 20.76
C PRO A 33 -28.02 26.77 20.37
N LYS A 34 -28.10 27.68 19.37
CA LYS A 34 -27.06 28.60 18.92
C LYS A 34 -26.54 29.46 20.06
N ALA A 35 -25.27 29.34 20.41
CA ALA A 35 -24.54 30.34 21.16
C ALA A 35 -23.56 31.05 20.21
N SER A 36 -23.75 32.34 20.05
CA SER A 36 -22.79 33.25 19.41
C SER A 36 -21.58 33.43 20.35
N ALA A 37 -20.39 33.10 19.85
CA ALA A 37 -19.16 33.35 20.58
C ALA A 37 -18.32 34.39 19.82
N GLU A 38 -18.21 35.57 20.41
CA GLU A 38 -17.18 36.59 20.14
C GLU A 38 -15.79 35.97 20.42
N ALA A 39 -14.85 36.32 19.57
CA ALA A 39 -13.46 35.94 19.72
C ALA A 39 -12.79 36.83 20.79
N PRO A 40 -12.08 36.26 21.77
CA PRO A 40 -11.19 37.05 22.60
C PRO A 40 -9.81 37.13 21.95
N ALA A 41 -9.45 38.31 21.51
CA ALA A 41 -8.07 38.71 21.28
C ALA A 41 -7.35 38.81 22.63
N THR A 42 -6.52 37.87 22.97
CA THR A 42 -5.61 38.00 24.12
C THR A 42 -4.19 37.80 23.63
N SER A 43 -3.50 38.92 23.48
CA SER A 43 -2.04 38.96 23.35
C SER A 43 -1.42 38.64 24.70
N ILE A 44 -0.80 37.50 24.82
CA ILE A 44 0.09 37.18 25.94
C ILE A 44 1.47 36.87 25.34
N GLY A 45 2.46 37.68 25.68
CA GLY A 45 3.85 37.46 25.37
C GLY A 45 4.39 36.20 26.05
N GLY A 46 4.32 35.11 25.32
CA GLY A 46 5.00 33.87 25.61
C GLY A 46 5.90 33.54 24.43
N SER A 47 7.08 33.01 24.70
CA SER A 47 7.98 32.49 23.65
C SER A 47 7.16 31.64 22.65
N LEU A 48 7.15 32.05 21.39
CA LEU A 48 6.43 31.34 20.34
C LEU A 48 6.93 29.90 20.33
N LYS A 49 6.09 28.95 20.75
CA LYS A 49 6.39 27.51 20.72
C LYS A 49 6.60 27.13 19.27
N THR A 50 7.83 26.77 18.90
CA THR A 50 8.13 26.29 17.56
C THR A 50 7.95 24.77 17.56
N LEU A 51 7.07 24.24 16.71
CA LEU A 51 6.87 22.80 16.57
C LEU A 51 8.06 22.14 15.87
N LYS A 52 8.45 20.98 16.39
CA LYS A 52 9.40 20.05 15.76
C LYS A 52 8.65 18.88 15.11
N LEU A 53 9.35 18.10 14.30
CA LEU A 53 8.76 16.90 13.69
C LEU A 53 8.30 15.90 14.75
N ASP A 54 9.00 15.74 15.85
CA ASP A 54 8.62 14.84 16.93
C ASP A 54 7.35 15.33 17.67
N ASP A 55 7.11 16.62 17.73
CA ASP A 55 5.89 17.19 18.35
C ASP A 55 4.63 16.85 17.54
N ILE A 56 4.75 16.75 16.21
CA ILE A 56 3.63 16.50 15.30
C ILE A 56 3.47 15.00 14.94
N PHE A 57 4.39 14.14 15.38
CA PHE A 57 4.27 12.69 15.27
C PHE A 57 4.38 11.99 16.63
N PRO A 58 3.54 12.38 17.64
CA PRO A 58 3.55 11.73 18.93
C PRO A 58 3.04 10.29 18.83
N ARG A 59 3.63 9.39 19.66
CA ARG A 59 3.24 7.98 19.73
C ARG A 59 2.27 7.67 20.87
N ASP A 60 2.22 8.55 21.86
CA ASP A 60 1.58 8.34 23.15
C ASP A 60 0.34 9.21 23.38
N ARG A 61 0.02 10.07 22.43
CA ARG A 61 -1.15 10.96 22.50
C ARG A 61 -1.76 11.23 21.13
N VAL A 62 -2.97 11.73 21.10
CA VAL A 62 -3.65 12.19 19.91
C VAL A 62 -3.32 13.67 19.68
N LEU A 63 -2.88 14.00 18.47
CA LEU A 63 -2.59 15.37 18.02
C LEU A 63 -3.91 16.14 17.86
N GLU A 64 -3.98 17.36 18.32
CA GLU A 64 -5.14 18.25 18.10
C GLU A 64 -4.90 19.13 16.86
N VAL A 65 -5.81 19.06 15.88
CA VAL A 65 -5.72 19.81 14.63
C VAL A 65 -7.05 20.52 14.37
N ASN A 66 -7.02 21.86 14.46
CA ASN A 66 -8.18 22.70 14.19
C ASN A 66 -7.94 23.50 12.91
N ILE A 67 -8.88 23.42 11.98
CA ILE A 67 -8.83 24.03 10.66
C ILE A 67 -9.97 25.03 10.56
N THR A 68 -9.68 26.23 10.06
CA THR A 68 -10.67 27.27 9.81
C THR A 68 -10.53 27.78 8.37
N LEU A 69 -11.64 27.80 7.64
CA LEU A 69 -11.72 28.31 6.29
C LEU A 69 -13.15 28.79 6.00
N ALA A 70 -13.36 29.47 4.87
CA ALA A 70 -14.69 29.86 4.44
C ALA A 70 -15.56 28.62 4.15
N ASP A 71 -16.82 28.62 4.58
CA ASP A 71 -17.74 27.50 4.40
C ASP A 71 -17.90 27.12 2.92
N LYS A 72 -17.95 28.10 2.02
CA LYS A 72 -18.00 27.87 0.59
C LYS A 72 -16.77 27.10 0.08
N ASP A 73 -15.60 27.40 0.59
CA ASP A 73 -14.34 26.74 0.21
C ASP A 73 -14.28 25.33 0.77
N TRP A 74 -14.80 25.13 2.00
CA TRP A 74 -14.96 23.81 2.58
C TRP A 74 -15.91 22.93 1.76
N ASP A 75 -17.06 23.46 1.34
CA ASP A 75 -18.00 22.73 0.49
C ASP A 75 -17.40 22.41 -0.88
N THR A 76 -16.70 23.33 -1.51
CA THR A 76 -15.99 23.09 -2.76
C THR A 76 -15.01 21.92 -2.60
N LEU A 77 -14.16 21.98 -1.59
CA LEU A 77 -13.12 20.99 -1.34
C LEU A 77 -13.70 19.60 -1.06
N ARG A 78 -14.67 19.49 -0.13
CA ARG A 78 -15.17 18.19 0.31
C ARG A 78 -15.96 17.44 -0.74
N TYR A 79 -16.56 18.13 -1.71
CA TYR A 79 -17.30 17.52 -2.81
C TYR A 79 -16.45 17.22 -4.05
N GLU A 80 -15.22 17.73 -4.15
CA GLU A 80 -14.30 17.25 -5.19
C GLU A 80 -14.16 15.74 -5.13
N SER A 81 -14.07 15.10 -6.29
CA SER A 81 -13.92 13.64 -6.39
C SER A 81 -12.99 13.26 -7.53
N ARG A 82 -12.42 12.08 -7.46
CA ARG A 82 -11.63 11.47 -8.52
C ARG A 82 -12.46 10.44 -9.26
N ASN A 83 -12.42 10.49 -10.57
CA ASN A 83 -12.92 9.42 -11.40
C ASN A 83 -11.86 8.31 -11.48
N PHE A 84 -12.21 7.12 -10.97
CA PHE A 84 -11.29 5.98 -10.95
C PHE A 84 -10.91 5.50 -12.35
N PHE A 85 -11.86 5.47 -13.29
CA PHE A 85 -11.61 5.00 -14.64
C PHE A 85 -10.56 5.84 -15.38
N GLU A 86 -10.42 7.12 -15.07
CA GLU A 86 -9.36 7.96 -15.65
C GLU A 86 -7.97 7.48 -15.26
N ALA A 87 -7.82 6.90 -14.08
CA ALA A 87 -6.55 6.37 -13.60
C ALA A 87 -6.16 5.04 -14.25
N LEU A 88 -7.11 4.35 -14.91
CA LEU A 88 -6.90 3.08 -15.60
C LEU A 88 -6.77 3.21 -17.12
N GLN A 89 -6.89 4.43 -17.67
CA GLN A 89 -6.83 4.62 -19.11
C GLN A 89 -5.44 4.30 -19.70
N PRO A 90 -5.36 3.80 -20.96
CA PRO A 90 -4.08 3.48 -21.63
C PRO A 90 -3.09 4.65 -21.68
N LYS A 91 -3.57 5.90 -21.75
CA LYS A 91 -2.72 7.10 -21.72
C LYS A 91 -1.82 7.18 -20.47
N ARG A 92 -2.14 6.42 -19.42
CA ARG A 92 -1.35 6.30 -18.19
C ARG A 92 0.06 5.75 -18.43
N GLN A 93 0.27 5.01 -19.50
CA GLN A 93 1.59 4.55 -19.92
C GLN A 93 2.57 5.73 -20.10
N PHE A 94 2.09 6.86 -20.57
CA PHE A 94 2.91 8.00 -20.96
C PHE A 94 2.93 9.14 -19.94
N GLY A 95 2.14 9.08 -18.89
CA GLY A 95 2.00 10.18 -17.96
C GLY A 95 1.52 9.82 -16.56
N GLU A 96 1.75 10.75 -15.66
CA GLU A 96 1.34 10.66 -14.26
C GLU A 96 -0.20 10.78 -14.12
N VAL A 97 -0.73 10.28 -12.99
CA VAL A 97 -2.14 10.53 -12.64
C VAL A 97 -2.29 11.95 -12.15
N GLU A 98 -2.96 12.79 -12.90
CA GLU A 98 -3.27 14.14 -12.45
C GLU A 98 -4.16 14.16 -11.21
N SER A 99 -3.91 15.11 -10.31
CA SER A 99 -4.73 15.28 -9.13
C SER A 99 -5.93 16.18 -9.46
N PRO A 100 -7.18 15.71 -9.30
CA PRO A 100 -8.35 16.55 -9.54
C PRO A 100 -8.60 17.55 -8.41
N TYR A 101 -7.85 17.46 -7.31
CA TYR A 101 -8.09 18.22 -6.09
C TYR A 101 -7.38 19.57 -6.13
N THR A 102 -8.09 20.64 -5.77
CA THR A 102 -7.59 22.01 -5.74
C THR A 102 -7.22 22.45 -4.32
N TYR A 103 -6.34 23.45 -4.19
CA TYR A 103 -6.02 24.07 -2.91
C TYR A 103 -6.90 25.29 -2.69
N VAL A 104 -7.45 25.39 -1.46
CA VAL A 104 -8.13 26.58 -0.93
C VAL A 104 -7.31 27.15 0.23
N GLY A 105 -7.47 28.45 0.49
CA GLY A 105 -6.83 29.09 1.64
C GLY A 105 -7.48 28.70 2.96
N ALA A 106 -6.67 28.47 3.99
CA ALA A 106 -7.13 28.12 5.33
C ALA A 106 -6.16 28.61 6.40
N SER A 107 -6.60 28.56 7.65
CA SER A 107 -5.75 28.67 8.84
C SER A 107 -5.80 27.35 9.61
N VAL A 108 -4.70 26.94 10.19
CA VAL A 108 -4.60 25.69 10.95
C VAL A 108 -3.95 25.95 12.30
N THR A 109 -4.47 25.35 13.34
CA THR A 109 -3.82 25.28 14.65
C THR A 109 -3.48 23.83 14.97
N ILE A 110 -2.24 23.56 15.33
CA ILE A 110 -1.73 22.23 15.70
C ILE A 110 -1.23 22.33 17.14
N ASP A 111 -1.86 21.59 18.07
CA ASP A 111 -1.56 21.65 19.51
C ASP A 111 -1.40 23.07 20.05
N GLY A 112 -2.27 23.98 19.62
CA GLY A 112 -2.27 25.38 20.03
C GLY A 112 -1.31 26.29 19.23
N VAL A 113 -0.47 25.75 18.34
CA VAL A 113 0.42 26.53 17.48
C VAL A 113 -0.27 26.87 16.17
N ALA A 114 -0.40 28.16 15.86
CA ALA A 114 -1.12 28.64 14.69
C ALA A 114 -0.24 28.72 13.44
N PHE A 115 -0.78 28.27 12.33
CA PHE A 115 -0.26 28.40 10.97
C PHE A 115 -1.31 29.14 10.12
N PRO A 116 -1.26 30.46 10.06
CA PRO A 116 -2.13 31.23 9.17
C PRO A 116 -1.70 31.03 7.72
N ASN A 117 -2.62 31.26 6.78
CA ASN A 117 -2.32 31.32 5.35
C ASN A 117 -1.75 30.02 4.76
N VAL A 118 -2.26 28.87 5.20
CA VAL A 118 -1.93 27.55 4.62
C VAL A 118 -2.85 27.23 3.45
N GLY A 119 -2.43 26.27 2.62
CA GLY A 119 -3.29 25.68 1.61
C GLY A 119 -3.90 24.38 2.13
N LEU A 120 -5.21 24.25 2.03
CA LEU A 120 -5.94 23.02 2.34
C LEU A 120 -6.46 22.41 1.05
N ARG A 121 -6.35 21.09 0.89
CA ARG A 121 -7.00 20.37 -0.19
C ARG A 121 -7.47 18.99 0.24
N LYS A 122 -8.48 18.47 -0.43
CA LYS A 122 -8.85 17.07 -0.34
C LYS A 122 -7.77 16.19 -0.94
N LYS A 123 -7.69 14.97 -0.48
CA LYS A 123 -6.90 13.90 -1.08
C LYS A 123 -7.69 12.59 -1.03
N GLY A 124 -7.19 11.63 -1.71
CA GLY A 124 -7.74 10.27 -1.72
C GLY A 124 -7.70 9.69 -3.12
N PHE A 125 -7.63 8.38 -3.17
CA PHE A 125 -7.76 7.63 -4.39
C PHE A 125 -9.09 6.85 -4.34
N ILE A 126 -9.11 5.57 -4.56
CA ILE A 126 -10.30 4.73 -4.44
C ILE A 126 -10.81 4.76 -2.99
N GLY A 127 -11.46 4.01 -2.41
CA GLY A 127 -11.89 3.75 -1.05
C GLY A 127 -11.76 4.84 0.05
N SER A 128 -10.91 5.83 -0.12
CA SER A 128 -10.74 6.93 0.84
C SER A 128 -11.53 8.21 0.50
N GLN A 129 -12.31 8.20 -0.59
CA GLN A 129 -13.15 9.34 -0.94
C GLN A 129 -14.38 9.43 -0.02
N SER A 130 -14.58 10.59 0.57
CA SER A 130 -15.72 10.92 1.44
C SER A 130 -15.99 12.42 1.35
N SER A 131 -17.22 12.86 1.38
CA SER A 131 -17.59 14.27 1.48
C SER A 131 -17.84 14.71 2.92
N SER A 132 -18.30 13.82 3.79
CA SER A 132 -18.50 14.14 5.20
C SER A 132 -17.20 14.10 6.01
N ARG A 133 -16.28 13.21 5.65
CA ARG A 133 -15.01 13.02 6.34
C ARG A 133 -13.88 12.82 5.33
N PRO A 134 -13.51 13.87 4.55
CA PRO A 134 -12.49 13.75 3.51
C PRO A 134 -11.10 13.54 4.11
N SER A 135 -10.26 12.74 3.45
CA SER A 135 -8.82 12.81 3.68
C SER A 135 -8.28 14.13 3.16
N ILE A 136 -7.36 14.76 3.89
CA ILE A 136 -6.90 16.12 3.61
C ILE A 136 -5.37 16.23 3.58
N LYS A 137 -4.89 17.20 2.82
CA LYS A 137 -3.51 17.66 2.83
C LYS A 137 -3.47 19.15 3.18
N ILE A 138 -2.53 19.50 4.06
CA ILE A 138 -2.26 20.88 4.45
C ILE A 138 -0.88 21.25 3.92
N LYS A 139 -0.81 22.28 3.08
CA LYS A 139 0.44 22.83 2.55
C LYS A 139 0.80 24.08 3.32
N LEU A 140 1.75 23.98 4.25
CA LEU A 140 2.17 25.06 5.12
C LEU A 140 2.70 26.26 4.30
N ASN A 141 3.52 25.98 3.31
CA ASN A 141 4.15 27.00 2.47
C ASN A 141 3.31 27.36 1.23
N HIS A 142 1.98 27.33 1.34
CA HIS A 142 1.11 27.67 0.20
C HIS A 142 1.20 29.16 -0.14
N ILE A 143 1.10 30.02 0.86
CA ILE A 143 1.20 31.47 0.74
C ILE A 143 2.56 31.93 1.27
N ASP A 144 2.84 31.68 2.53
CA ASP A 144 4.16 31.95 3.13
C ASP A 144 5.14 30.84 2.74
N LYS A 145 6.08 31.16 1.82
CA LYS A 145 7.00 30.18 1.23
C LYS A 145 8.00 29.59 2.21
N GLU A 146 8.28 30.28 3.31
CA GLU A 146 9.22 29.85 4.35
C GLU A 146 8.55 28.99 5.44
N SER A 147 7.22 28.92 5.46
CA SER A 147 6.49 28.17 6.46
C SER A 147 6.74 26.67 6.34
N ALA A 148 7.38 26.10 7.36
CA ALA A 148 7.73 24.67 7.44
C ALA A 148 7.94 24.24 8.89
N ILE A 149 7.80 22.94 9.16
CA ILE A 149 8.19 22.31 10.42
C ILE A 149 9.42 21.45 10.12
N GLU A 150 10.61 21.93 10.51
CA GLU A 150 11.91 21.29 10.22
C GLU A 150 12.05 20.81 8.77
N GLY A 151 11.62 21.65 7.82
CA GLY A 151 11.66 21.38 6.38
C GLY A 151 10.49 20.54 5.84
N LEU A 152 9.58 20.10 6.68
CA LEU A 152 8.32 19.49 6.25
C LEU A 152 7.31 20.61 5.96
N THR A 153 6.87 20.67 4.71
CA THR A 153 5.91 21.70 4.23
C THR A 153 4.53 21.14 3.94
N LEU A 154 4.36 19.82 4.00
CA LEU A 154 3.14 19.14 3.61
C LEU A 154 2.72 18.14 4.68
N LEU A 155 1.57 18.37 5.29
CA LEU A 155 0.95 17.47 6.27
C LEU A 155 -0.15 16.66 5.60
N THR A 156 -0.24 15.38 5.94
CA THR A 156 -1.21 14.45 5.34
C THR A 156 -2.06 13.80 6.43
N PHE A 157 -3.38 13.93 6.31
CA PHE A 157 -4.35 13.33 7.22
C PHE A 157 -5.26 12.38 6.46
N ASN A 158 -5.13 11.10 6.74
CA ASN A 158 -5.94 10.05 6.13
C ASN A 158 -7.15 9.74 7.01
N ASN A 159 -8.31 9.69 6.39
CA ASN A 159 -9.58 9.47 7.11
C ASN A 159 -9.81 8.03 7.57
N ASN A 160 -8.94 7.11 7.23
CA ASN A 160 -9.04 5.68 7.57
C ASN A 160 -10.42 5.05 7.22
N LYS A 161 -11.07 5.50 6.13
CA LYS A 161 -12.42 5.05 5.76
C LYS A 161 -12.49 3.54 5.54
N GLN A 162 -11.40 2.92 5.05
CA GLN A 162 -11.31 1.48 4.79
C GLN A 162 -10.75 0.68 5.98
N ASP A 163 -10.37 1.35 7.06
CA ASP A 163 -9.78 0.72 8.24
C ASP A 163 -10.65 0.96 9.47
N ASN A 164 -11.48 -0.02 9.81
CA ASN A 164 -12.37 0.05 10.97
C ASN A 164 -11.61 0.16 12.30
N THR A 165 -10.37 -0.32 12.36
CA THR A 165 -9.53 -0.23 13.56
C THR A 165 -8.92 1.16 13.72
N GLN A 166 -8.80 1.93 12.63
CA GLN A 166 -8.09 3.21 12.52
C GLN A 166 -6.59 3.13 12.88
N MET A 167 -6.05 1.93 13.08
CA MET A 167 -4.70 1.67 13.57
C MET A 167 -3.76 1.06 12.52
N SER A 168 -4.28 0.53 11.41
CA SER A 168 -3.48 -0.24 10.46
C SER A 168 -2.30 0.56 9.90
N GLN A 169 -2.51 1.83 9.54
CA GLN A 169 -1.40 2.68 9.07
C GLN A 169 -0.38 2.98 10.17
N PHE A 170 -0.85 3.29 11.38
CA PHE A 170 0.01 3.56 12.51
C PHE A 170 0.87 2.33 12.84
N MET A 171 0.24 1.18 13.05
CA MET A 171 0.93 -0.06 13.40
C MET A 171 1.85 -0.56 12.28
N GLY A 172 1.41 -0.48 11.03
CA GLY A 172 2.20 -0.90 9.88
C GLY A 172 3.49 -0.09 9.74
N TYR A 173 3.43 1.24 9.82
CA TYR A 173 4.64 2.07 9.73
C TYR A 173 5.56 1.90 10.94
N GLU A 174 5.02 1.71 12.14
CA GLU A 174 5.83 1.41 13.32
C GLU A 174 6.55 0.06 13.18
N LEU A 175 5.87 -0.96 12.66
CA LEU A 175 6.47 -2.28 12.40
C LEU A 175 7.62 -2.17 11.38
N PHE A 176 7.42 -1.50 10.26
CA PHE A 176 8.46 -1.31 9.26
C PHE A 176 9.67 -0.54 9.81
N ASN A 177 9.43 0.56 10.54
CA ASN A 177 10.50 1.32 11.17
C ASN A 177 11.25 0.47 12.22
N ALA A 178 10.56 -0.33 13.01
CA ALA A 178 11.17 -1.23 14.01
C ALA A 178 11.99 -2.35 13.34
N ALA A 179 11.56 -2.82 12.17
CA ALA A 179 12.29 -3.80 11.36
C ALA A 179 13.49 -3.20 10.61
N GLY A 180 13.79 -1.90 10.76
CA GLY A 180 14.87 -1.21 10.07
C GLY A 180 14.57 -0.84 8.62
N SER A 181 13.33 -1.00 8.16
CA SER A 181 12.87 -0.55 6.85
C SER A 181 12.33 0.88 6.96
N PRO A 182 12.94 1.87 6.30
CA PRO A 182 12.50 3.25 6.42
C PRO A 182 11.05 3.45 5.96
N ALA A 183 10.19 3.83 6.90
CA ALA A 183 8.78 4.11 6.66
C ALA A 183 8.38 5.50 7.20
N PRO A 184 7.25 6.09 6.72
CA PRO A 184 6.73 7.33 7.28
C PRO A 184 6.51 7.24 8.79
N ARG A 185 6.71 8.34 9.51
CA ARG A 185 6.16 8.48 10.85
C ARG A 185 4.64 8.58 10.75
N CYS A 186 3.95 8.08 11.75
CA CYS A 186 2.50 8.15 11.82
C CYS A 186 2.07 8.52 13.23
N ALA A 187 1.06 9.37 13.34
CA ALA A 187 0.41 9.73 14.59
C ALA A 187 -1.10 9.70 14.40
N LEU A 188 -1.84 9.58 15.48
CA LEU A 188 -3.28 9.80 15.48
C LEU A 188 -3.56 11.29 15.70
N ALA A 189 -4.49 11.84 14.94
CA ALA A 189 -4.87 13.24 15.03
C ALA A 189 -6.39 13.41 15.06
N LYS A 190 -6.89 14.15 16.04
CA LYS A 190 -8.28 14.62 16.06
C LYS A 190 -8.38 15.85 15.19
N VAL A 191 -9.20 15.78 14.16
CA VAL A 191 -9.35 16.87 13.18
C VAL A 191 -10.71 17.53 13.38
N THR A 192 -10.68 18.86 13.53
CA THR A 192 -11.88 19.72 13.61
C THR A 192 -11.82 20.74 12.47
N VAL A 193 -12.91 20.93 11.76
CA VAL A 193 -13.03 21.94 10.68
C VAL A 193 -14.20 22.86 10.97
N ASN A 194 -13.97 24.16 11.03
CA ASN A 194 -14.97 25.19 11.36
C ASN A 194 -15.79 24.86 12.62
N GLY A 195 -15.14 24.23 13.64
CA GLY A 195 -15.80 23.80 14.87
C GLY A 195 -16.46 22.41 14.81
N GLU A 196 -16.63 21.83 13.64
CA GLU A 196 -17.14 20.47 13.47
C GLU A 196 -16.04 19.43 13.68
N ASN A 197 -16.22 18.51 14.62
CA ASN A 197 -15.28 17.42 14.88
C ASN A 197 -15.46 16.29 13.86
N LEU A 198 -14.47 16.11 12.98
CA LEU A 198 -14.48 15.05 11.97
C LEU A 198 -13.94 13.70 12.49
N GLY A 199 -13.51 13.61 13.76
CA GLY A 199 -12.99 12.41 14.39
C GLY A 199 -11.48 12.23 14.24
N VAL A 200 -11.02 10.99 14.43
CA VAL A 200 -9.59 10.64 14.45
C VAL A 200 -9.10 10.28 13.05
N TYR A 201 -7.99 10.83 12.64
CA TYR A 201 -7.28 10.62 11.38
C TYR A 201 -5.90 10.02 11.63
N ALA A 202 -5.38 9.27 10.68
CA ALA A 202 -3.96 8.97 10.65
C ALA A 202 -3.20 10.16 10.05
N HIS A 203 -2.38 10.84 10.87
CA HIS A 203 -1.43 11.85 10.40
C HIS A 203 -0.15 11.17 9.94
N VAL A 204 0.10 11.18 8.64
CA VAL A 204 1.20 10.44 8.01
C VAL A 204 2.25 11.40 7.47
N GLU A 205 3.52 11.16 7.82
CA GLU A 205 4.66 11.91 7.28
C GLU A 205 4.66 11.81 5.75
N SER A 206 4.64 12.96 5.10
CA SER A 206 4.72 12.99 3.63
C SER A 206 6.06 12.47 3.15
N VAL A 207 6.05 11.60 2.14
CA VAL A 207 7.27 11.04 1.53
C VAL A 207 7.99 12.14 0.76
N LYS A 208 8.82 12.90 1.48
CA LYS A 208 9.59 14.05 1.03
C LYS A 208 11.02 13.98 1.58
N LYS A 209 11.83 15.01 1.30
CA LYS A 209 13.23 15.06 1.71
C LYS A 209 13.50 14.76 3.19
N PRO A 210 12.71 15.23 4.17
CA PRO A 210 12.94 14.91 5.58
C PRO A 210 12.92 13.40 5.86
N LEU A 211 11.89 12.69 5.37
CA LEU A 211 11.80 11.24 5.52
C LEU A 211 13.00 10.54 4.85
N VAL A 212 13.31 10.90 3.61
CA VAL A 212 14.40 10.26 2.87
C VAL A 212 15.76 10.54 3.54
N LYS A 213 15.97 11.76 4.06
CA LYS A 213 17.19 12.08 4.81
C LYS A 213 17.29 11.23 6.10
N ARG A 214 16.19 11.05 6.82
CA ARG A 214 16.13 10.22 8.03
C ARG A 214 16.40 8.76 7.72
N GLY A 215 15.77 8.20 6.70
CA GLY A 215 15.85 6.78 6.35
C GLY A 215 17.15 6.37 5.66
N PHE A 216 17.76 7.27 4.89
CA PHE A 216 18.92 6.96 4.03
C PHE A 216 20.15 7.85 4.27
N GLY A 217 20.16 8.64 5.34
CA GLY A 217 21.25 9.54 5.71
C GLY A 217 21.38 10.82 4.86
N ASN A 218 20.81 10.83 3.65
CA ASN A 218 20.80 12.00 2.77
C ASN A 218 19.56 12.03 1.87
N SER A 219 19.31 13.15 1.21
CA SER A 219 18.20 13.33 0.28
C SER A 219 18.66 13.75 -1.12
N ARG A 220 19.91 13.36 -1.48
CA ARG A 220 20.49 13.63 -2.80
C ARG A 220 20.05 12.58 -3.77
N GLY A 221 19.23 12.64 -4.59
CA GLY A 221 18.72 11.61 -5.50
C GLY A 221 17.37 12.01 -6.01
N THR A 222 16.74 11.12 -6.75
CA THR A 222 15.40 11.33 -7.27
C THR A 222 14.46 10.32 -6.65
N LEU A 223 13.33 10.80 -6.17
CA LEU A 223 12.25 9.98 -5.66
C LEU A 223 11.12 9.93 -6.67
N TYR A 224 10.73 8.72 -7.04
CA TYR A 224 9.56 8.45 -7.86
C TYR A 224 8.49 7.70 -7.05
N GLU A 225 7.23 7.98 -7.34
CA GLU A 225 6.07 7.28 -6.81
C GLU A 225 5.30 6.65 -7.96
N GLY A 226 5.03 5.35 -7.84
CA GLY A 226 4.13 4.63 -8.75
C GLY A 226 2.70 4.67 -8.22
N THR A 227 1.76 5.25 -8.96
CA THR A 227 0.34 5.25 -8.63
C THR A 227 -0.41 4.46 -9.68
N VAL A 228 -0.94 3.28 -9.32
CA VAL A 228 -1.59 2.35 -10.27
C VAL A 228 -0.67 2.07 -11.48
N VAL A 229 0.55 1.67 -11.18
CA VAL A 229 1.58 1.36 -12.17
C VAL A 229 2.52 0.31 -11.60
N ASP A 230 3.08 -0.51 -12.49
CA ASP A 230 4.14 -1.45 -12.20
C ASP A 230 5.34 -1.21 -13.14
N PHE A 231 6.43 -1.94 -12.96
CA PHE A 231 7.64 -1.85 -13.76
C PHE A 231 7.47 -2.57 -15.12
N HIS A 232 6.49 -2.15 -15.89
CA HIS A 232 6.28 -2.62 -17.26
C HIS A 232 7.14 -1.85 -18.26
N GLU A 233 7.43 -2.49 -19.41
CA GLU A 233 8.12 -1.86 -20.53
C GLU A 233 7.30 -0.67 -21.03
N ASP A 234 8.00 0.41 -21.34
CA ASP A 234 7.44 1.66 -21.84
C ASP A 234 6.45 2.35 -20.85
N TRP A 235 6.48 1.97 -19.55
CA TRP A 235 5.65 2.59 -18.51
C TRP A 235 6.45 3.50 -17.57
N GLU A 236 7.71 3.80 -17.85
CA GLU A 236 8.51 4.71 -17.04
C GLU A 236 7.91 6.11 -16.91
N GLY A 237 7.16 6.55 -17.93
CA GLY A 237 6.41 7.80 -17.93
C GLY A 237 5.33 7.92 -16.84
N SER A 238 4.79 6.78 -16.38
CA SER A 238 3.73 6.72 -15.37
C SER A 238 4.16 7.06 -13.95
N PHE A 239 5.46 7.00 -13.66
CA PHE A 239 5.97 7.25 -12.31
C PHE A 239 6.03 8.75 -12.02
N GLU A 240 5.35 9.22 -10.98
CA GLU A 240 5.39 10.62 -10.56
C GLU A 240 6.73 10.95 -9.88
N ARG A 241 7.41 11.99 -10.36
CA ARG A 241 8.60 12.50 -9.68
C ARG A 241 8.24 13.37 -8.48
N LYS A 242 8.50 12.89 -7.29
CA LYS A 242 8.22 13.63 -6.04
C LYS A 242 9.26 14.71 -5.71
N PHE A 243 10.53 14.46 -6.01
CA PHE A 243 11.63 15.43 -5.96
C PHE A 243 12.90 14.89 -6.65
N GLY A 244 13.92 15.73 -6.73
CA GLY A 244 15.20 15.42 -7.37
C GLY A 244 15.24 15.85 -8.83
N LYS A 245 16.31 15.48 -9.54
CA LYS A 245 16.44 15.72 -10.99
C LYS A 245 15.80 14.56 -11.74
N ASP A 246 14.97 14.86 -12.71
CA ASP A 246 14.50 13.88 -13.66
C ASP A 246 15.54 13.74 -14.77
N GLU A 247 15.98 12.53 -15.06
CA GLU A 247 16.84 12.28 -16.19
C GLU A 247 15.99 12.00 -17.44
N PRO A 248 16.42 12.49 -18.61
CA PRO A 248 15.72 12.20 -19.86
C PRO A 248 15.46 10.70 -20.03
N GLY A 249 14.21 10.33 -20.35
CA GLY A 249 13.78 8.94 -20.49
C GLY A 249 13.78 8.14 -19.19
N ARG A 250 13.83 8.79 -18.04
CA ARG A 250 13.79 8.15 -16.72
C ARG A 250 14.66 6.90 -16.59
N LYS A 251 15.92 7.04 -17.01
CA LYS A 251 16.91 5.95 -17.13
C LYS A 251 17.02 5.04 -15.91
N HIS A 252 16.81 5.58 -14.71
CA HIS A 252 16.88 4.77 -13.49
C HIS A 252 15.68 3.81 -13.38
N ILE A 253 14.48 4.25 -13.75
CA ILE A 253 13.29 3.38 -13.80
C ILE A 253 13.47 2.33 -14.90
N VAL A 254 13.91 2.74 -16.08
CA VAL A 254 14.22 1.82 -17.20
C VAL A 254 15.26 0.76 -16.79
N LYS A 255 16.28 1.12 -16.02
CA LYS A 255 17.24 0.14 -15.47
C LYS A 255 16.56 -0.89 -14.54
N VAL A 256 15.63 -0.45 -13.71
CA VAL A 256 14.86 -1.35 -12.83
C VAL A 256 13.97 -2.26 -13.67
N ILE A 257 13.23 -1.71 -14.65
CA ILE A 257 12.41 -2.49 -15.57
C ILE A 257 13.25 -3.56 -16.27
N ASN A 258 14.41 -3.18 -16.84
CA ASN A 258 15.29 -4.10 -17.53
C ASN A 258 15.88 -5.17 -16.60
N ALA A 259 16.21 -4.79 -15.35
CA ALA A 259 16.69 -5.74 -14.36
C ALA A 259 15.60 -6.74 -13.92
N LEU A 260 14.36 -6.28 -13.82
CA LEU A 260 13.20 -7.13 -13.48
C LEU A 260 12.82 -8.07 -14.64
N LYS A 261 12.96 -7.62 -15.89
CA LYS A 261 12.74 -8.48 -17.06
C LYS A 261 13.72 -9.64 -17.14
N GLY A 262 14.89 -9.51 -16.51
CA GLY A 262 15.94 -10.49 -16.58
C GLY A 262 16.39 -10.70 -18.02
N LYS A 263 17.51 -10.16 -18.46
CA LYS A 263 18.16 -10.66 -19.67
C LYS A 263 18.60 -12.09 -19.38
N GLY A 264 17.83 -13.07 -19.90
CA GLY A 264 18.31 -14.41 -20.15
C GLY A 264 18.95 -15.13 -18.95
N GLY A 265 18.19 -15.32 -17.87
CA GLY A 265 18.43 -16.48 -17.02
C GLY A 265 17.63 -17.63 -17.58
N ASP A 266 18.18 -18.84 -17.53
CA ASP A 266 17.44 -20.03 -17.90
C ASP A 266 16.19 -20.13 -17.04
N VAL A 267 15.03 -20.32 -17.68
CA VAL A 267 13.76 -20.56 -16.99
C VAL A 267 13.68 -22.06 -16.70
N PHE A 268 14.04 -22.44 -15.50
CA PHE A 268 14.03 -23.86 -15.09
C PHE A 268 12.62 -24.40 -14.83
N PHE A 269 11.69 -23.48 -14.53
CA PHE A 269 10.34 -23.77 -14.13
C PHE A 269 9.41 -22.66 -14.64
N GLY A 270 8.31 -23.00 -15.29
CA GLY A 270 7.39 -22.01 -15.88
C GLY A 270 5.96 -22.51 -16.03
N GLY A 271 5.07 -21.69 -16.61
CA GLY A 271 3.65 -21.94 -16.72
C GLY A 271 3.24 -23.23 -17.49
N LYS A 272 4.18 -23.92 -18.12
CA LYS A 272 3.94 -25.23 -18.81
C LYS A 272 4.67 -26.40 -18.15
N THR A 273 5.33 -26.17 -17.02
CA THR A 273 6.05 -27.23 -16.31
C THR A 273 5.06 -28.25 -15.78
N ALA A 274 5.33 -29.50 -16.07
CA ALA A 274 4.55 -30.63 -15.55
C ALA A 274 4.80 -30.77 -14.04
N GLY A 275 3.76 -31.07 -13.30
CA GLY A 275 3.81 -31.24 -11.87
C GLY A 275 2.69 -32.11 -11.34
N ARG A 276 2.54 -32.12 -10.04
CA ARG A 276 1.50 -32.83 -9.33
C ARG A 276 0.83 -31.94 -8.31
N ALA A 277 -0.47 -32.13 -8.11
CA ALA A 277 -1.31 -31.36 -7.19
C ALA A 277 -2.08 -32.28 -6.25
N LEU A 278 -2.25 -31.87 -5.01
CA LEU A 278 -3.11 -32.49 -4.00
C LEU A 278 -3.82 -31.44 -3.19
N VAL A 279 -5.12 -31.55 -3.06
CA VAL A 279 -5.88 -30.87 -2.02
C VAL A 279 -5.89 -31.77 -0.79
N PRO A 280 -5.16 -31.45 0.29
CA PRO A 280 -5.07 -32.31 1.46
C PRO A 280 -6.41 -32.29 2.22
N THR A 281 -6.87 -33.47 2.59
CA THR A 281 -8.09 -33.66 3.40
C THR A 281 -7.79 -34.02 4.86
N SER A 282 -6.53 -34.27 5.16
CA SER A 282 -6.01 -34.58 6.50
C SER A 282 -4.58 -34.09 6.62
N GLY A 283 -4.00 -34.12 7.82
CA GLY A 283 -2.60 -33.77 8.08
C GLY A 283 -1.59 -34.89 7.81
N GLU A 284 -1.96 -35.98 7.12
CA GLU A 284 -1.08 -37.17 6.99
C GLU A 284 0.22 -36.91 6.20
N HIS A 285 0.23 -35.87 5.36
CA HIS A 285 1.40 -35.46 4.59
C HIS A 285 2.15 -34.27 5.19
N ASP A 286 1.67 -33.73 6.26
CA ASP A 286 2.29 -32.55 6.91
C ASP A 286 3.73 -32.87 7.35
N GLY A 287 4.66 -31.98 7.03
CA GLY A 287 6.08 -32.17 7.34
C GLY A 287 6.86 -33.11 6.41
N GLU A 288 6.19 -33.83 5.45
CA GLU A 288 6.84 -34.77 4.54
C GLU A 288 6.70 -34.40 3.06
N TRP A 289 5.56 -33.85 2.67
CA TRP A 289 5.20 -33.64 1.27
C TRP A 289 6.19 -32.76 0.48
N PHE A 290 6.95 -31.89 1.13
CA PHE A 290 7.94 -31.00 0.50
C PHE A 290 9.34 -31.66 0.37
N LYS A 291 9.57 -32.81 0.94
CA LYS A 291 10.88 -33.47 0.89
C LYS A 291 11.17 -34.10 -0.48
N PRO A 292 12.44 -34.13 -0.93
CA PRO A 292 12.82 -34.64 -2.25
C PRO A 292 12.41 -36.09 -2.52
N GLY A 293 12.39 -36.92 -1.50
CA GLY A 293 12.08 -38.36 -1.62
C GLY A 293 10.59 -38.69 -1.43
N PHE A 294 9.73 -37.74 -1.26
CA PHE A 294 8.30 -37.97 -1.08
C PHE A 294 7.68 -38.59 -2.34
N ASP A 295 6.89 -39.63 -2.18
CA ASP A 295 6.16 -40.29 -3.27
C ASP A 295 4.83 -39.55 -3.54
N ASP A 296 4.82 -38.77 -4.60
CA ASP A 296 3.66 -38.04 -5.08
C ASP A 296 2.92 -38.72 -6.23
N SER A 297 3.21 -39.99 -6.49
CA SER A 297 2.67 -40.73 -7.63
C SER A 297 1.14 -40.84 -7.66
N ALA A 298 0.52 -40.83 -6.48
CA ALA A 298 -0.94 -40.83 -6.33
C ALA A 298 -1.60 -39.45 -6.54
N TRP A 299 -0.83 -38.39 -6.61
CA TRP A 299 -1.36 -37.03 -6.79
C TRP A 299 -1.80 -36.78 -8.24
N THR A 300 -2.71 -35.83 -8.43
CA THR A 300 -3.17 -35.45 -9.77
C THR A 300 -1.99 -34.91 -10.58
N ALA A 301 -1.74 -35.49 -11.73
CA ALA A 301 -0.71 -35.04 -12.67
C ALA A 301 -1.27 -33.93 -13.58
N GLY A 302 -0.49 -32.88 -13.80
CA GLY A 302 -0.94 -31.76 -14.62
C GLY A 302 0.19 -30.79 -14.97
N LYS A 303 -0.20 -29.60 -15.42
CA LYS A 303 0.70 -28.49 -15.74
C LYS A 303 0.46 -27.36 -14.76
N ASN A 304 1.49 -26.50 -14.59
CA ASN A 304 1.39 -25.32 -13.74
C ASN A 304 0.20 -24.41 -14.15
N GLY A 305 -0.35 -23.75 -13.14
CA GLY A 305 -1.58 -23.00 -13.14
C GLY A 305 -2.64 -23.79 -12.37
N ALA A 306 -2.64 -23.66 -11.02
CA ALA A 306 -3.52 -24.44 -10.14
C ALA A 306 -4.34 -23.51 -9.27
N GLY A 307 -5.60 -23.84 -9.09
CA GLY A 307 -6.54 -23.05 -8.31
C GLY A 307 -7.96 -23.22 -8.83
N TYR A 308 -8.81 -22.26 -8.47
CA TYR A 308 -10.16 -22.12 -9.02
C TYR A 308 -10.55 -20.63 -9.07
N GLU A 309 -11.49 -20.30 -9.93
CA GLU A 309 -12.03 -18.95 -10.06
C GLU A 309 -13.55 -19.03 -10.17
N ARG A 310 -14.26 -18.16 -9.47
CA ARG A 310 -15.73 -18.12 -9.47
C ARG A 310 -16.30 -16.75 -9.85
N GLU A 311 -15.43 -15.78 -10.02
CA GLU A 311 -15.82 -14.45 -10.51
C GLU A 311 -15.26 -14.26 -11.93
N GLU A 312 -14.35 -13.34 -12.15
CA GLU A 312 -13.74 -13.13 -13.46
C GLU A 312 -12.26 -12.71 -13.30
N GLY A 313 -11.37 -13.34 -14.05
CA GLY A 313 -10.02 -12.81 -14.22
C GLY A 313 -8.88 -13.82 -14.19
N TYR A 314 -8.97 -14.89 -13.42
CA TYR A 314 -7.89 -15.88 -13.29
C TYR A 314 -8.08 -17.14 -14.12
N GLU A 315 -9.24 -17.41 -14.68
CA GLU A 315 -9.56 -18.61 -15.45
C GLU A 315 -8.52 -18.93 -16.55
N PRO A 316 -8.01 -17.92 -17.29
CA PRO A 316 -7.01 -18.21 -18.33
C PRO A 316 -5.65 -18.65 -17.76
N LEU A 317 -5.43 -18.50 -16.45
CA LEU A 317 -4.20 -18.87 -15.77
C LEU A 317 -4.28 -20.25 -15.09
N ILE A 318 -5.49 -20.77 -14.92
CA ILE A 318 -5.74 -22.08 -14.32
C ILE A 318 -5.74 -23.13 -15.42
N SER A 319 -5.00 -24.19 -15.22
CA SER A 319 -5.00 -25.31 -16.18
C SER A 319 -6.14 -26.27 -15.88
N ASP A 320 -6.78 -26.80 -16.92
CA ASP A 320 -7.87 -27.80 -16.78
C ASP A 320 -7.51 -28.98 -15.88
N SER A 321 -6.21 -29.35 -15.83
CA SER A 321 -5.72 -30.46 -15.01
C SER A 321 -5.56 -30.12 -13.53
N PHE A 322 -5.51 -28.84 -13.18
CA PHE A 322 -5.34 -28.33 -11.82
C PHE A 322 -6.45 -27.35 -11.42
N ASP A 323 -7.60 -27.42 -12.07
CA ASP A 323 -8.82 -26.84 -11.55
C ASP A 323 -9.29 -27.67 -10.34
N VAL A 324 -9.33 -27.02 -9.19
CA VAL A 324 -9.62 -27.66 -7.89
C VAL A 324 -10.87 -27.08 -7.22
N ASP A 325 -11.77 -26.43 -7.99
CA ASP A 325 -12.98 -25.84 -7.45
C ASP A 325 -13.83 -26.83 -6.64
N GLU A 326 -14.08 -28.01 -7.22
CA GLU A 326 -14.87 -29.04 -6.54
C GLU A 326 -14.23 -29.56 -5.25
N GLN A 327 -12.90 -29.57 -5.18
CA GLN A 327 -12.15 -30.09 -4.03
C GLN A 327 -11.97 -29.02 -2.94
N MET A 328 -11.82 -27.76 -3.30
CA MET A 328 -11.44 -26.70 -2.37
C MET A 328 -12.61 -25.82 -1.94
N TYR A 329 -13.51 -25.44 -2.83
CA TYR A 329 -14.54 -24.46 -2.49
C TYR A 329 -15.43 -24.89 -1.33
N GLY A 330 -15.36 -24.16 -0.23
CA GLY A 330 -16.09 -24.46 1.02
C GLY A 330 -15.66 -25.74 1.74
N LYS A 331 -14.56 -26.40 1.33
CA LYS A 331 -14.12 -27.71 1.84
C LYS A 331 -12.68 -27.72 2.34
N ALA A 332 -11.75 -27.09 1.63
CA ALA A 332 -10.33 -27.10 1.96
C ALA A 332 -9.69 -25.73 1.73
N THR A 333 -8.67 -25.42 2.51
CA THR A 333 -7.96 -24.14 2.51
C THR A 333 -6.53 -24.23 2.00
N SER A 334 -6.07 -25.43 1.64
CA SER A 334 -4.69 -25.64 1.23
C SER A 334 -4.62 -26.47 -0.05
N LEU A 335 -3.63 -26.14 -0.88
CA LEU A 335 -3.30 -26.88 -2.10
C LEU A 335 -1.79 -27.15 -2.10
N TYR A 336 -1.39 -28.40 -2.22
CA TYR A 336 -0.01 -28.83 -2.35
C TYR A 336 0.33 -29.02 -3.82
N LEU A 337 1.43 -28.40 -4.25
CA LEU A 337 1.93 -28.48 -5.61
C LEU A 337 3.39 -28.93 -5.60
N ARG A 338 3.75 -29.84 -6.50
CA ARG A 338 5.14 -30.32 -6.66
C ARG A 338 5.53 -30.27 -8.12
N PHE A 339 6.62 -29.55 -8.42
CA PHE A 339 7.14 -29.36 -9.76
C PHE A 339 8.60 -29.81 -9.83
N PRO A 340 8.89 -30.96 -10.42
CA PRO A 340 10.27 -31.39 -10.65
C PRO A 340 10.86 -30.63 -11.86
N PHE A 341 12.13 -30.27 -11.76
CA PHE A 341 12.92 -29.80 -12.89
C PHE A 341 14.35 -30.31 -12.79
N GLU A 342 15.03 -30.39 -13.93
CA GLU A 342 16.40 -30.88 -14.03
C GLU A 342 17.29 -29.82 -14.64
N LEU A 343 18.53 -29.74 -14.16
CA LEU A 343 19.57 -28.91 -14.69
C LEU A 343 20.65 -29.77 -15.32
N ASP A 344 21.07 -29.38 -16.52
CA ASP A 344 22.16 -30.11 -17.21
C ASP A 344 23.51 -29.81 -16.53
N SER A 345 23.71 -28.66 -15.92
CA SER A 345 24.90 -28.25 -15.17
C SER A 345 24.55 -27.27 -14.06
N LEU A 346 25.33 -27.30 -12.98
CA LEU A 346 25.28 -26.30 -11.91
C LEU A 346 26.17 -25.07 -12.19
N ASP A 347 26.98 -25.09 -13.24
CA ASP A 347 27.94 -24.02 -13.52
C ASP A 347 27.24 -22.67 -13.73
N GLY A 348 26.10 -22.68 -14.41
CA GLY A 348 25.26 -21.49 -14.58
C GLY A 348 24.70 -20.94 -13.27
N ILE A 349 24.38 -21.83 -12.33
CA ILE A 349 23.85 -21.44 -11.00
C ILE A 349 24.97 -21.00 -10.07
N ALA A 350 26.13 -21.63 -10.09
CA ALA A 350 27.28 -21.26 -9.28
C ALA A 350 27.76 -19.84 -9.60
N SER A 351 27.55 -19.37 -10.82
CA SER A 351 27.84 -18.00 -11.25
C SER A 351 26.63 -17.04 -11.08
N ALA A 352 25.44 -17.56 -10.88
CA ALA A 352 24.24 -16.77 -10.67
C ALA A 352 24.20 -16.18 -9.25
N ARG A 353 24.15 -14.87 -9.16
CA ARG A 353 24.06 -14.19 -7.87
C ARG A 353 22.69 -14.38 -7.19
N ASN A 354 21.66 -14.75 -7.94
CA ASN A 354 20.30 -14.92 -7.43
C ASN A 354 19.51 -15.95 -8.25
N LEU A 355 18.93 -16.92 -7.57
CA LEU A 355 17.83 -17.71 -8.08
C LEU A 355 16.51 -16.97 -7.71
N LYS A 356 15.62 -16.75 -8.70
CA LYS A 356 14.37 -16.02 -8.46
C LYS A 356 13.18 -16.94 -8.69
N LEU A 357 12.32 -17.06 -7.68
CA LEU A 357 10.97 -17.57 -7.82
C LEU A 357 10.04 -16.38 -8.12
N ARG A 358 9.27 -16.46 -9.21
CA ARG A 358 8.18 -15.53 -9.52
C ARG A 358 6.88 -16.31 -9.51
N MET A 359 5.97 -15.92 -8.64
CA MET A 359 4.68 -16.58 -8.50
C MET A 359 3.56 -15.53 -8.50
N LYS A 360 2.49 -15.82 -9.21
CA LYS A 360 1.19 -15.18 -8.99
C LYS A 360 0.44 -16.06 -8.02
N CYS A 361 0.06 -15.55 -6.89
CA CYS A 361 -0.78 -16.23 -5.91
C CYS A 361 -1.87 -15.25 -5.47
N ASP A 362 -3.02 -15.78 -5.20
CA ASP A 362 -4.08 -15.13 -4.47
C ASP A 362 -4.08 -15.74 -3.07
N ASP A 363 -4.08 -14.90 -2.04
CA ASP A 363 -3.72 -15.18 -0.65
C ASP A 363 -2.21 -15.46 -0.45
N GLY A 364 -1.83 -16.44 0.35
CA GLY A 364 -0.45 -16.71 0.74
C GLY A 364 0.09 -18.02 0.18
N PHE A 365 1.40 -18.15 0.15
CA PHE A 365 2.08 -19.39 -0.17
C PHE A 365 3.34 -19.59 0.66
N VAL A 366 3.76 -20.84 0.76
CA VAL A 366 5.08 -21.25 1.25
C VAL A 366 5.76 -22.07 0.17
N ALA A 367 7.00 -21.77 -0.16
CA ALA A 367 7.76 -22.50 -1.19
C ALA A 367 9.00 -23.17 -0.60
N TYR A 368 9.27 -24.37 -1.08
CA TYR A 368 10.45 -25.14 -0.70
C TYR A 368 11.26 -25.49 -1.96
N LEU A 369 12.57 -25.51 -1.85
CA LEU A 369 13.47 -26.03 -2.87
C LEU A 369 14.26 -27.21 -2.28
N ASN A 370 14.03 -28.41 -2.80
CA ASN A 370 14.64 -29.64 -2.28
C ASN A 370 14.48 -29.81 -0.75
N GLY A 371 13.30 -29.48 -0.22
CA GLY A 371 12.99 -29.62 1.20
C GLY A 371 13.40 -28.44 2.08
N HIS A 372 14.07 -27.42 1.53
CA HIS A 372 14.42 -26.19 2.23
C HIS A 372 13.43 -25.08 1.90
N GLU A 373 12.84 -24.45 2.91
CA GLU A 373 11.96 -23.30 2.76
C GLU A 373 12.72 -22.12 2.13
N VAL A 374 12.13 -21.50 1.11
CA VAL A 374 12.76 -20.40 0.34
C VAL A 374 11.85 -19.19 0.19
N ALA A 375 10.56 -19.28 0.50
CA ALA A 375 9.59 -18.18 0.54
C ALA A 375 8.35 -18.58 1.37
#